data_893274f06f13f3f596146992795a96c1
#
_entry.id   893274f06f13f3f596146992795a96c1
#
_cell.length_a   1.000
_cell.length_b   1.000
_cell.length_c   1.000
_cell.angle_alpha   90.00
_cell.angle_beta   90.00
_cell.angle_gamma   90.00
#
_symmetry.space_group_name_H-M   'P 1'
#
loop_
_entity.id
_entity.type
_entity.pdbx_description
1 polymer ?
#
loop_
_entity_poly.entity_id
_entity_poly.type
_entity_poly.pdbx_seq_one_letter_code
_entity_poly.pdbx_strand_id
1 'polypeptide(L)' 'KTAHDPTLQLALKIDEAVRKVRPDGWRGVQTREQVIKRALYDLLRDEAEVERIFLIVKAQGEY' A
#
# COMPACT_ATOMS: atom_id res chain seq x y z
N LYS A 1 11.81 -3.12 20.86
CA LYS A 1 11.08 -1.95 21.31
C LYS A 1 10.26 -1.34 20.25
N THR A 2 10.91 -0.93 19.19
CA THR A 2 10.18 -0.38 18.07
C THR A 2 9.24 -1.40 17.45
N ALA A 3 9.48 -2.67 17.69
CA ALA A 3 8.63 -3.72 17.15
C ALA A 3 7.20 -3.65 17.70
N HIS A 4 7.02 -2.93 18.80
CA HIS A 4 5.70 -2.78 19.38
C HIS A 4 5.00 -1.50 18.98
N ASP A 5 5.63 -0.71 18.14
CA ASP A 5 5.03 0.54 17.66
C ASP A 5 3.94 0.21 16.64
N PRO A 6 2.67 0.55 16.93
CA PRO A 6 1.59 0.24 15.98
C PRO A 6 1.78 0.91 14.63
N THR A 7 2.36 2.10 14.62
CA THR A 7 2.60 2.81 13.36
C THR A 7 3.61 2.05 12.51
N LEU A 8 4.67 1.57 13.13
CA LEU A 8 5.67 0.80 12.41
C LEU A 8 5.11 -0.52 11.91
N GLN A 9 4.31 -1.19 12.75
CA GLN A 9 3.70 -2.45 12.34
C GLN A 9 2.75 -2.26 11.17
N LEU A 10 1.99 -1.18 11.18
CA LEU A 10 1.09 -0.89 10.07
C LEU A 10 1.89 -0.62 8.80
N ALA A 11 2.98 0.14 8.91
CA ALA A 11 3.82 0.43 7.76
C ALA A 11 4.40 -0.85 7.16
N LEU A 12 4.82 -1.78 8.01
CA LEU A 12 5.35 -3.06 7.54
C LEU A 12 4.27 -3.89 6.85
N LYS A 13 3.05 -3.86 7.38
CA LYS A 13 1.95 -4.59 6.76
C LYS A 13 1.59 -3.99 5.40
N ILE A 14 1.60 -2.68 5.30
CA ILE A 14 1.35 -2.00 4.02
C ILE A 14 2.41 -2.40 3.00
N ASP A 15 3.68 -2.31 3.40
CA ASP A 15 4.78 -2.66 2.52
C ASP A 15 4.63 -4.10 2.03
N GLU A 16 4.35 -5.01 2.93
CA GLU A 16 4.21 -6.42 2.60
C GLU A 16 3.04 -6.64 1.66
N ALA A 17 1.91 -6.00 1.93
CA ALA A 17 0.73 -6.16 1.10
C ALA A 17 0.98 -5.65 -0.32
N VAL A 18 1.63 -4.50 -0.45
CA VAL A 18 1.92 -3.93 -1.77
C VAL A 18 2.88 -4.84 -2.54
N ARG A 19 3.95 -5.28 -1.90
CA ARG A 19 4.93 -6.13 -2.57
C ARG A 19 4.34 -7.45 -3.00
N LYS A 20 3.35 -7.93 -2.27
CA LYS A 20 2.73 -9.21 -2.56
C LYS A 20 1.78 -9.14 -3.74
N VAL A 21 1.06 -8.03 -3.89
CA VAL A 21 0.02 -7.94 -4.91
C VAL A 21 0.40 -7.11 -6.13
N ARG A 22 1.47 -6.34 -6.06
CA ARG A 22 1.79 -5.42 -7.15
C ARG A 22 2.08 -6.17 -8.45
N PRO A 23 1.39 -5.82 -9.52
CA PRO A 23 1.73 -6.37 -10.83
C PRO A 23 2.88 -5.59 -11.45
N ASP A 24 3.57 -6.20 -12.40
CA ASP A 24 4.63 -5.51 -13.12
C ASP A 24 4.05 -4.34 -13.90
N GLY A 25 4.76 -3.20 -13.86
CA GLY A 25 4.35 -2.03 -14.59
C GLY A 25 3.02 -1.46 -14.15
N TRP A 26 2.72 -1.56 -12.86
CA TRP A 26 1.43 -1.13 -12.36
C TRP A 26 1.25 0.38 -12.38
N ARG A 27 2.36 1.13 -12.32
CA ARG A 27 2.26 2.58 -12.32
C ARG A 27 1.72 3.07 -13.65
N GLY A 28 0.70 3.93 -13.57
CA GLY A 28 0.08 4.49 -14.77
C GLY A 28 -0.93 3.57 -15.43
N VAL A 29 -1.11 2.36 -14.93
CA VAL A 29 -2.12 1.43 -15.44
C VAL A 29 -3.24 1.33 -14.41
N GLN A 30 -4.34 1.98 -14.71
CA GLN A 30 -5.43 2.15 -13.75
C GLN A 30 -5.94 0.82 -13.18
N THR A 31 -6.13 -0.17 -14.02
CA THR A 31 -6.63 -1.46 -13.55
C THR A 31 -5.66 -2.13 -12.61
N ARG A 32 -4.37 -1.97 -12.84
CA ARG A 32 -3.36 -2.56 -11.97
C ARG A 32 -3.20 -1.79 -10.68
N GLU A 33 -3.37 -0.46 -10.76
CA GLU A 33 -3.36 0.36 -9.55
C GLU A 33 -4.52 0.02 -8.63
N GLN A 34 -5.65 -0.35 -9.21
CA GLN A 34 -6.82 -0.75 -8.43
C GLN A 34 -6.53 -1.98 -7.56
N VAL A 35 -5.75 -2.91 -8.06
CA VAL A 35 -5.38 -4.10 -7.28
C VAL A 35 -4.67 -3.70 -5.99
N ILE A 36 -3.76 -2.74 -6.10
CA ILE A 36 -3.01 -2.27 -4.94
C ILE A 36 -3.92 -1.51 -3.99
N LYS A 37 -4.78 -0.65 -4.52
CA LYS A 37 -5.72 0.10 -3.69
C LYS A 37 -6.64 -0.83 -2.92
N ARG A 38 -7.09 -1.89 -3.57
CA ARG A 38 -7.97 -2.86 -2.92
C ARG A 38 -7.27 -3.57 -1.78
N ALA A 39 -6.01 -3.96 -1.98
CA ALA A 39 -5.23 -4.58 -0.91
C ALA A 39 -5.06 -3.63 0.26
N LEU A 40 -4.81 -2.36 -0.03
CA LEU A 40 -4.70 -1.35 1.01
C LEU A 40 -6.03 -1.16 1.74
N TYR A 41 -7.14 -1.19 1.01
CA TYR A 41 -8.44 -1.05 1.64
C TYR A 41 -8.74 -2.21 2.59
N ASP A 42 -8.39 -3.42 2.19
CA ASP A 42 -8.58 -4.59 3.04
C ASP A 42 -7.81 -4.44 4.35
N LEU A 43 -6.70 -3.74 4.30
CA LEU A 43 -5.85 -3.55 5.46
C LEU A 43 -6.32 -2.36 6.31
N LEU A 44 -6.61 -1.24 5.66
CA LEU A 44 -6.90 0.02 6.34
C LEU A 44 -8.38 0.24 6.62
N ARG A 45 -9.24 -0.28 5.78
CA ARG A 45 -10.71 -0.16 5.91
C ARG A 45 -11.19 1.29 5.91
N ASP A 46 -10.46 2.17 5.24
CA ASP A 46 -10.78 3.59 5.19
C ASP A 46 -10.33 4.13 3.84
N GLU A 47 -11.28 4.56 3.02
CA GLU A 47 -10.98 5.03 1.67
C GLU A 47 -10.07 6.25 1.65
N ALA A 48 -10.26 7.17 2.59
CA ALA A 48 -9.43 8.36 2.66
C ALA A 48 -7.98 7.99 2.95
N GLU A 49 -7.79 7.04 3.85
CA GLU A 49 -6.45 6.55 4.17
C GLU A 49 -5.84 5.81 2.99
N VAL A 50 -6.64 5.01 2.31
CA VAL A 50 -6.16 4.28 1.14
C VAL A 50 -5.64 5.24 0.09
N GLU A 51 -6.38 6.31 -0.21
CA GLU A 51 -5.95 7.28 -1.21
C GLU A 51 -4.65 7.94 -0.80
N ARG A 52 -4.54 8.34 0.45
CA ARG A 52 -3.36 9.01 0.95
C ARG A 52 -2.14 8.09 0.92
N ILE A 53 -2.32 6.87 1.42
CA ILE A 53 -1.23 5.89 1.46
C ILE A 53 -0.85 5.48 0.04
N PHE A 54 -1.82 5.35 -0.84
CA PHE A 54 -1.53 4.98 -2.23
C PHE A 54 -0.65 6.02 -2.91
N LEU A 55 -0.90 7.30 -2.66
CA LEU A 55 -0.06 8.35 -3.23
C LEU A 55 1.38 8.23 -2.74
N ILE A 56 1.55 7.88 -1.47
CA ILE A 56 2.88 7.67 -0.91
C ILE A 56 3.55 6.46 -1.58
N VAL A 57 2.81 5.38 -1.70
CA VAL A 57 3.33 4.15 -2.34
C VAL A 57 3.74 4.45 -3.78
N LYS A 58 2.90 5.20 -4.49
CA LYS A 58 3.17 5.52 -5.89
C LYS A 58 4.42 6.38 -6.03
N ALA A 59 4.70 7.22 -5.05
CA ALA A 59 5.88 8.07 -5.06
C ALA A 59 7.15 7.32 -4.69
N GLN A 60 7.03 6.16 -4.06
CA GLN A 60 8.20 5.35 -3.71
C GLN A 60 8.77 4.72 -4.97
N GLY A 61 10.09 4.74 -5.08
CA GLY A 61 10.74 4.12 -6.23
C GLY A 61 11.01 2.64 -6.06
N GLU A 62 10.60 2.07 -4.94
CA GLU A 62 10.94 0.69 -4.60
C GLU A 62 9.92 -0.33 -5.10
N TYR A 63 8.75 0.12 -5.48
CA TYR A 63 7.70 -0.83 -5.90
C TYR A 63 7.52 -0.93 -7.40
#